data_ccd84e51572ba1caa8a0408823f96d6e
#
_entry.id   ccd84e51572ba1caa8a0408823f96d6e
#
_cell.length_a   1.000
_cell.length_b   1.000
_cell.length_c   1.000
_cell.angle_alpha   90.00
_cell.angle_beta   90.00
_cell.angle_gamma   90.00
#
_symmetry.space_group_name_H-M   'P 1'
#
loop_
_entity.id
_entity.type
_entity.pdbx_description
1 polymer ?
#
loop_
_entity_poly.entity_id
_entity_poly.type
_entity_poly.pdbx_seq_one_letter_code
_entity_poly.pdbx_strand_id
1 'polypeptide(L)'
;MTRDQLEGHVGRLQAELQRERDERNFYQLERDRIDTFWEVTRKELEETRAEVRVKDRELEESEERHMMEVKVYKQKVKHLLYEQENNIAELKAENMVSYMMG
;
A
#
# COMPACT_ATOMS: atom_id res chain seq x y z
N MET A 1 7.90 48.47 -54.39
CA MET A 1 8.19 47.01 -54.51
C MET A 1 7.77 46.53 -55.88
N THR A 2 8.60 45.78 -56.52
CA THR A 2 8.26 45.06 -57.72
C THR A 2 7.31 43.90 -57.40
N ARG A 3 6.59 43.39 -58.38
CA ARG A 3 5.71 42.27 -58.21
C ARG A 3 6.44 41.02 -57.67
N ASP A 4 7.66 40.78 -58.21
CA ASP A 4 8.50 39.65 -57.79
C ASP A 4 8.97 39.79 -56.35
N GLN A 5 9.32 41.00 -55.94
CA GLN A 5 9.67 41.31 -54.53
C GLN A 5 8.51 41.09 -53.56
N LEU A 6 7.31 41.48 -53.98
CA LEU A 6 6.09 41.31 -53.23
C LEU A 6 5.72 39.84 -53.07
N GLU A 7 5.77 39.07 -54.17
CA GLU A 7 5.55 37.61 -54.16
C GLU A 7 6.55 36.88 -53.27
N GLY A 8 7.82 37.28 -53.31
CA GLY A 8 8.84 36.74 -52.42
C GLY A 8 8.59 37.08 -50.96
N HIS A 9 8.12 38.29 -50.66
CA HIS A 9 7.76 38.71 -49.31
C HIS A 9 6.56 37.91 -48.78
N VAL A 10 5.51 37.75 -49.59
CA VAL A 10 4.33 36.93 -49.24
C VAL A 10 4.75 35.50 -48.99
N GLY A 11 5.58 34.91 -49.80
CA GLY A 11 6.07 33.53 -49.65
C GLY A 11 6.84 33.36 -48.34
N ARG A 12 7.66 34.32 -47.95
CA ARG A 12 8.40 34.30 -46.67
C ARG A 12 7.46 34.40 -45.47
N LEU A 13 6.48 35.28 -45.53
CA LEU A 13 5.48 35.42 -44.48
C LEU A 13 4.64 34.15 -44.32
N GLN A 14 4.25 33.53 -45.43
CA GLN A 14 3.54 32.25 -45.40
C GLN A 14 4.37 31.15 -44.73
N ALA A 15 5.67 31.07 -45.06
CA ALA A 15 6.59 30.11 -44.48
C ALA A 15 6.77 30.32 -42.98
N GLU A 16 6.90 31.57 -42.54
CA GLU A 16 6.98 31.94 -41.13
C GLU A 16 5.70 31.60 -40.39
N LEU A 17 4.54 31.90 -40.97
CA LEU A 17 3.27 31.57 -40.39
C LEU A 17 3.09 30.05 -40.21
N GLN A 18 3.49 29.27 -41.21
CA GLN A 18 3.42 27.82 -41.14
C GLN A 18 4.36 27.26 -40.06
N ARG A 19 5.55 27.83 -39.96
CA ARG A 19 6.52 27.45 -38.91
C ARG A 19 5.96 27.72 -37.51
N GLU A 20 5.38 28.88 -37.29
CA GLU A 20 4.76 29.22 -36.00
C GLU A 20 3.58 28.33 -35.65
N ARG A 21 2.76 27.97 -36.65
CA ARG A 21 1.66 27.02 -36.46
C ARG A 21 2.18 25.63 -36.10
N ASP A 22 3.23 25.17 -36.76
CA ASP A 22 3.85 23.88 -36.46
C ASP A 22 4.44 23.84 -35.07
N GLU A 23 5.14 24.90 -34.66
CA GLU A 23 5.67 25.03 -33.29
C GLU A 23 4.55 25.04 -32.25
N ARG A 24 3.48 25.80 -32.51
CA ARG A 24 2.33 25.84 -31.61
C ARG A 24 1.66 24.49 -31.47
N ASN A 25 1.48 23.77 -32.57
CA ASN A 25 0.92 22.42 -32.57
C ASN A 25 1.83 21.45 -31.81
N PHE A 26 3.15 21.57 -31.98
CA PHE A 26 4.14 20.77 -31.25
C PHE A 26 4.03 21.01 -29.74
N TYR A 27 4.03 22.26 -29.29
CA TYR A 27 3.91 22.60 -27.87
C TYR A 27 2.57 22.17 -27.30
N GLN A 28 1.50 22.28 -28.06
CA GLN A 28 0.20 21.84 -27.64
C GLN A 28 0.14 20.31 -27.43
N LEU A 29 0.74 19.54 -28.34
CA LEU A 29 0.87 18.09 -28.20
C LEU A 29 1.72 17.71 -26.98
N GLU A 30 2.85 18.40 -26.77
CA GLU A 30 3.70 18.16 -25.61
C GLU A 30 2.96 18.49 -24.29
N ARG A 31 2.23 19.58 -24.27
CA ARG A 31 1.39 19.95 -23.13
C ARG A 31 0.33 18.90 -22.83
N ASP A 32 -0.35 18.40 -23.86
CA ASP A 32 -1.37 17.36 -23.71
C ASP A 32 -0.76 16.05 -23.19
N ARG A 33 0.45 15.70 -23.64
CA ARG A 33 1.18 14.54 -23.16
C ARG A 33 1.55 14.68 -21.68
N ILE A 34 2.02 15.86 -21.29
CA ILE A 34 2.37 16.15 -19.89
C ILE A 34 1.12 16.08 -19.01
N ASP A 35 0.01 16.66 -19.46
CA ASP A 35 -1.26 16.63 -18.74
C ASP A 35 -1.77 15.19 -18.56
N THR A 36 -1.71 14.39 -19.63
CA THR A 36 -2.10 12.97 -19.57
C THR A 36 -1.20 12.18 -18.62
N PHE A 37 0.11 12.38 -18.71
CA PHE A 37 1.07 11.74 -17.81
C PHE A 37 0.81 12.12 -16.34
N TRP A 38 0.52 13.39 -16.10
CA TRP A 38 0.19 13.89 -14.78
C TRP A 38 -1.08 13.26 -14.21
N GLU A 39 -2.13 13.16 -15.01
CA GLU A 39 -3.38 12.51 -14.60
C GLU A 39 -3.19 11.04 -14.27
N VAL A 40 -2.47 10.30 -15.12
CA VAL A 40 -2.15 8.89 -14.88
C VAL A 40 -1.34 8.74 -13.60
N THR A 41 -0.33 9.57 -13.41
CA THR A 41 0.52 9.54 -12.22
C THR A 41 -0.27 9.83 -10.93
N ARG A 42 -1.16 10.81 -10.97
CA ARG A 42 -2.06 11.13 -9.84
C ARG A 42 -2.96 9.95 -9.50
N LYS A 43 -3.53 9.32 -10.52
CA LYS A 43 -4.39 8.15 -10.34
C LYS A 43 -3.62 6.98 -9.73
N GLU A 44 -2.44 6.68 -10.22
CA GLU A 44 -1.57 5.65 -9.66
C GLU A 44 -1.19 5.94 -8.22
N LEU A 45 -0.90 7.20 -7.91
CA LEU A 45 -0.60 7.62 -6.54
C LEU A 45 -1.79 7.39 -5.60
N GLU A 46 -3.00 7.75 -6.02
CA GLU A 46 -4.21 7.54 -5.23
C GLU A 46 -4.50 6.06 -5.01
N GLU A 47 -4.33 5.24 -6.04
CA GLU A 47 -4.48 3.78 -5.95
C GLU A 47 -3.47 3.18 -4.98
N THR A 48 -2.20 3.60 -5.07
CA THR A 48 -1.15 3.12 -4.17
C THR A 48 -1.41 3.54 -2.72
N ARG A 49 -1.86 4.76 -2.50
CA ARG A 49 -2.24 5.22 -1.16
C ARG A 49 -3.42 4.43 -0.58
N ALA A 50 -4.40 4.10 -1.43
CA ALA A 50 -5.51 3.25 -1.00
C ALA A 50 -5.05 1.84 -0.64
N GLU A 51 -4.14 1.25 -1.42
CA GLU A 51 -3.54 -0.05 -1.11
C GLU A 51 -2.77 -0.02 0.22
N VAL A 52 -2.01 1.03 0.47
CA VAL A 52 -1.28 1.20 1.74
C VAL A 52 -2.26 1.26 2.92
N ARG A 53 -3.36 2.01 2.80
CA ARG A 53 -4.37 2.07 3.87
C ARG A 53 -5.02 0.71 4.14
N VAL A 54 -5.28 -0.07 3.09
CA VAL A 54 -5.83 -1.43 3.23
C VAL A 54 -4.83 -2.35 3.92
N LYS A 55 -3.55 -2.28 3.53
CA LYS A 55 -2.48 -3.07 4.14
C LYS A 55 -2.25 -2.71 5.61
N ASP A 56 -2.30 -1.44 5.96
CA ASP A 56 -2.19 -0.99 7.35
C ASP A 56 -3.33 -1.54 8.20
N ARG A 57 -4.55 -1.54 7.67
CA ARG A 57 -5.72 -2.11 8.35
C ARG A 57 -5.58 -3.62 8.53
N GLU A 58 -5.15 -4.33 7.50
CA GLU A 58 -4.91 -5.78 7.57
C GLU A 58 -3.85 -6.12 8.61
N LEU A 59 -2.79 -5.29 8.68
CA LEU A 59 -1.73 -5.46 9.66
C LEU A 59 -2.25 -5.25 11.08
N GLU A 60 -3.02 -4.20 11.34
CA GLU A 60 -3.64 -3.93 12.65
C GLU A 60 -4.55 -5.08 13.07
N GLU A 61 -5.41 -5.57 12.16
CA GLU A 61 -6.29 -6.71 12.42
C GLU A 61 -5.50 -8.00 12.72
N SER A 62 -4.40 -8.21 12.01
CA SER A 62 -3.50 -9.34 12.24
C SER A 62 -2.83 -9.26 13.62
N GLU A 63 -2.38 -8.07 14.01
CA GLU A 63 -1.79 -7.84 15.33
C GLU A 63 -2.81 -8.07 16.45
N GLU A 64 -4.03 -7.61 16.30
CA GLU A 64 -5.11 -7.82 17.27
C GLU A 64 -5.41 -9.31 17.42
N ARG A 65 -5.54 -10.03 16.32
CA ARG A 65 -5.75 -11.49 16.34
C ARG A 65 -4.60 -12.20 17.04
N HIS A 66 -3.38 -11.81 16.74
CA HIS A 66 -2.19 -12.38 17.37
C HIS A 66 -2.18 -12.15 18.89
N MET A 67 -2.51 -10.94 19.33
CA MET A 67 -2.64 -10.63 20.76
C MET A 67 -3.70 -11.47 21.44
N MET A 68 -4.84 -11.70 20.79
CA MET A 68 -5.90 -12.55 21.31
C MET A 68 -5.45 -14.02 21.40
N GLU A 69 -4.78 -14.52 20.36
CA GLU A 69 -4.22 -15.88 20.34
C GLU A 69 -3.20 -16.09 21.46
N VAL A 70 -2.33 -15.11 21.69
CA VAL A 70 -1.36 -15.15 22.76
C VAL A 70 -2.02 -15.17 24.14
N LYS A 71 -3.08 -14.39 24.34
CA LYS A 71 -3.87 -14.41 25.59
C LYS A 71 -4.49 -15.77 25.83
N VAL A 72 -5.14 -16.34 24.82
CA VAL A 72 -5.76 -17.68 24.91
C VAL A 72 -4.70 -18.73 25.24
N TYR A 73 -3.58 -18.69 24.55
CA TYR A 73 -2.47 -19.60 24.80
C TYR A 73 -1.94 -19.50 26.22
N LYS A 74 -1.71 -18.29 26.74
CA LYS A 74 -1.27 -18.08 28.11
C LYS A 74 -2.27 -18.61 29.13
N GLN A 75 -3.58 -18.45 28.88
CA GLN A 75 -4.62 -19.01 29.76
C GLN A 75 -4.60 -20.54 29.75
N LYS A 76 -4.44 -21.13 28.58
CA LYS A 76 -4.33 -22.61 28.45
C LYS A 76 -3.11 -23.15 29.19
N VAL A 77 -1.97 -22.52 29.03
CA VAL A 77 -0.75 -22.92 29.73
C VAL A 77 -0.94 -22.81 31.25
N LYS A 78 -1.49 -21.72 31.70
CA LYS A 78 -1.79 -21.50 33.11
C LYS A 78 -2.74 -22.56 33.69
N HIS A 79 -3.77 -22.90 32.93
CA HIS A 79 -4.75 -23.92 33.31
C HIS A 79 -4.10 -25.32 33.37
N LEU A 80 -3.26 -25.66 32.39
CA LEU A 80 -2.51 -26.94 32.39
C LEU A 80 -1.55 -27.04 33.57
N LEU A 81 -0.86 -25.96 33.88
CA LEU A 81 0.03 -25.93 35.04
C LEU A 81 -0.74 -26.13 36.36
N TYR A 82 -1.90 -25.51 36.48
CA TYR A 82 -2.78 -25.64 37.63
C TYR A 82 -3.29 -27.07 37.77
N GLU A 83 -3.74 -27.71 36.70
CA GLU A 83 -4.13 -29.13 36.69
C GLU A 83 -2.99 -30.04 37.08
N GLN A 84 -1.77 -29.76 36.55
CA GLN A 84 -0.59 -30.54 36.86
C GLN A 84 -0.23 -30.46 38.34
N GLU A 85 -0.29 -29.26 38.93
CA GLU A 85 -0.07 -29.05 40.35
C GLU A 85 -1.08 -29.81 41.21
N ASN A 86 -2.38 -29.81 40.81
CA ASN A 86 -3.42 -30.57 41.50
C ASN A 86 -3.19 -32.07 41.40
N ASN A 87 -2.79 -32.57 40.23
CA ASN A 87 -2.48 -33.97 40.03
C ASN A 87 -1.30 -34.41 40.88
N ILE A 88 -0.27 -33.59 40.98
CA ILE A 88 0.89 -33.86 41.84
C ILE A 88 0.50 -33.88 43.31
N ALA A 89 -0.36 -32.95 43.74
CA ALA A 89 -0.84 -32.90 45.11
C ALA A 89 -1.69 -34.12 45.43
N GLU A 90 -2.56 -34.56 44.54
CA GLU A 90 -3.36 -35.79 44.70
C GLU A 90 -2.47 -37.04 44.80
N LEU A 91 -1.46 -37.19 43.94
CA LEU A 91 -0.52 -38.28 43.99
C LEU A 91 0.27 -38.30 45.29
N LYS A 92 0.71 -37.17 45.78
CA LYS A 92 1.39 -37.07 47.07
C LYS A 92 0.46 -37.47 48.22
N ALA A 93 -0.78 -37.04 48.19
CA ALA A 93 -1.76 -37.43 49.25
C ALA A 93 -2.06 -38.93 49.20
N GLU A 94 -2.25 -39.52 48.02
CA GLU A 94 -2.40 -40.96 47.84
C GLU A 94 -1.21 -41.75 48.35
N ASN A 95 0.01 -41.29 48.00
CA ASN A 95 1.24 -41.93 48.49
C ASN A 95 1.39 -41.84 49.99
N MET A 96 1.01 -40.72 50.61
CA MET A 96 1.03 -40.56 52.07
C MET A 96 0.01 -41.51 52.74
N VAL A 97 -1.19 -41.59 52.21
CA VAL A 97 -2.22 -42.49 52.73
C VAL A 97 -1.79 -43.95 52.58
N SER A 98 -1.26 -44.33 51.46
CA SER A 98 -0.71 -45.66 51.22
C SER A 98 0.44 -46.02 52.20
N TYR A 99 1.34 -45.08 52.41
CA TYR A 99 2.45 -45.24 53.38
C TYR A 99 1.95 -45.43 54.81
N MET A 100 0.95 -44.65 55.23
CA MET A 100 0.37 -44.71 56.58
C MET A 100 -0.42 -46.00 56.79
N MET A 101 -1.11 -46.50 55.73
CA MET A 101 -1.93 -47.75 55.80
C MET A 101 -1.09 -49.02 55.62
N GLY A 102 0.06 -48.87 55.02
CA GLY A 102 0.94 -50.01 54.83
C GLY A 102 1.85 -50.22 56.00
#